data_a36fad5859250b10cead5ed9e940063c
#
_entry.id   a36fad5859250b10cead5ed9e940063c
#
_cell.length_a   1.000
_cell.length_b   1.000
_cell.length_c   1.000
_cell.angle_alpha   90.00
_cell.angle_beta   90.00
_cell.angle_gamma   90.00
#
_symmetry.space_group_name_H-M   'P 1'
#
loop_
_entity.id
_entity.type
_entity.pdbx_description
1 polymer ?
#
loop_
_entity_poly.entity_id
_entity_poly.type
_entity_poly.pdbx_seq_one_letter_code
_entity_poly.pdbx_strand_id
1 'polypeptide(L)'
;MKHRYVSAAVVLASAAALVTVACGSSSAGPNTAAGTPAASAKTGSATTGSAGTPVAAAWKPCYLPTGYQHFLKLESAKDSHGKTVVRVTPEACKVNTRNDEDVVYTSTGAARSLGFASGASVKVLKDTTTVKVTPKWLVNHKLANSPYFYYRVNGKNQITAMQEIYHP
;
A
#
# COMPACT_ATOMS: atom_id res chain seq x y z
N MET A 1 -34.69 -18.33 -32.08
CA MET A 1 -33.81 -17.58 -33.01
C MET A 1 -32.40 -17.70 -32.50
N LYS A 2 -31.51 -18.36 -33.25
CA LYS A 2 -30.11 -18.64 -32.85
C LYS A 2 -29.19 -17.58 -33.48
N HIS A 3 -28.66 -16.67 -32.70
CA HIS A 3 -27.63 -15.72 -33.18
C HIS A 3 -26.25 -16.37 -33.05
N ARG A 4 -25.61 -16.60 -34.20
CA ARG A 4 -24.21 -17.04 -34.31
C ARG A 4 -23.33 -15.81 -34.31
N TYR A 5 -22.46 -15.65 -33.31
CA TYR A 5 -21.41 -14.65 -33.33
C TYR A 5 -20.15 -15.22 -34.00
N VAL A 6 -19.74 -14.54 -35.05
CA VAL A 6 -18.51 -14.83 -35.79
C VAL A 6 -17.36 -14.10 -35.06
N SER A 7 -16.38 -14.87 -34.61
CA SER A 7 -15.17 -14.33 -34.00
C SER A 7 -14.18 -13.96 -35.10
N ALA A 8 -13.83 -12.70 -35.23
CA ALA A 8 -12.71 -12.24 -36.03
C ALA A 8 -11.43 -12.21 -35.16
N ALA A 9 -10.47 -13.06 -35.52
CA ALA A 9 -9.13 -13.04 -34.93
C ALA A 9 -8.27 -12.01 -35.69
N VAL A 10 -7.79 -11.00 -34.98
CA VAL A 10 -6.76 -10.08 -35.47
C VAL A 10 -5.44 -10.44 -34.81
N VAL A 11 -4.53 -10.95 -35.61
CA VAL A 11 -3.13 -11.19 -35.26
C VAL A 11 -2.35 -9.94 -35.59
N LEU A 12 -1.77 -9.28 -34.58
CA LEU A 12 -0.79 -8.20 -34.74
C LEU A 12 0.55 -8.66 -34.18
N ALA A 13 1.46 -8.96 -35.11
CA ALA A 13 2.87 -9.14 -34.82
C ALA A 13 3.54 -7.79 -34.59
N SER A 14 4.29 -7.63 -33.52
CA SER A 14 5.11 -6.45 -33.29
C SER A 14 6.52 -6.86 -32.88
N ALA A 15 7.47 -6.33 -33.63
CA ALA A 15 8.89 -6.58 -33.64
C ALA A 15 9.61 -6.11 -32.36
N ALA A 16 10.66 -6.87 -32.02
CA ALA A 16 11.63 -6.57 -30.97
C ALA A 16 12.60 -5.48 -31.43
N ALA A 17 12.87 -4.50 -30.57
CA ALA A 17 14.05 -3.64 -30.66
C ALA A 17 14.91 -3.83 -29.42
N LEU A 18 16.07 -4.44 -29.62
CA LEU A 18 17.18 -4.55 -28.67
C LEU A 18 17.97 -3.24 -28.68
N VAL A 19 18.07 -2.57 -27.57
CA VAL A 19 19.05 -1.51 -27.34
C VAL A 19 20.02 -1.96 -26.27
N THR A 20 21.22 -2.29 -26.71
CA THR A 20 22.42 -2.50 -25.89
C THR A 20 23.07 -1.16 -25.62
N VAL A 21 23.27 -0.78 -24.36
CA VAL A 21 24.16 0.31 -23.97
C VAL A 21 25.27 -0.23 -23.09
N ALA A 22 26.48 0.07 -23.58
CA ALA A 22 27.75 -0.44 -23.14
C ALA A 22 28.25 0.17 -21.81
N CYS A 23 29.13 -0.61 -21.20
CA CYS A 23 29.98 -0.32 -20.05
C CYS A 23 30.80 0.96 -20.15
N GLY A 24 30.91 1.67 -19.03
CA GLY A 24 31.96 2.66 -18.78
C GLY A 24 32.68 2.33 -17.47
N SER A 25 33.83 1.72 -17.58
CA SER A 25 34.81 1.53 -16.48
C SER A 25 35.75 2.74 -16.43
N SER A 26 36.04 3.24 -15.23
CA SER A 26 37.26 4.04 -14.93
C SER A 26 37.47 4.02 -13.44
N SER A 27 38.41 3.27 -12.98
CA SER A 27 39.84 3.55 -12.77
C SER A 27 40.15 4.15 -11.41
N ALA A 28 40.93 3.38 -10.71
CA ALA A 28 41.54 3.57 -9.40
C ALA A 28 42.45 4.80 -9.29
N GLY A 29 42.64 5.26 -8.07
CA GLY A 29 43.81 6.05 -7.66
C GLY A 29 43.94 6.04 -6.13
N PRO A 30 45.08 5.54 -5.61
CA PRO A 30 45.32 5.58 -4.17
C PRO A 30 46.08 6.81 -3.77
N ASN A 31 45.76 7.40 -2.61
CA ASN A 31 46.69 8.27 -1.92
C ASN A 31 46.66 8.03 -0.41
N THR A 32 47.78 7.53 0.01
CA THR A 32 48.31 7.41 1.36
C THR A 32 48.68 8.79 1.90
N ALA A 33 48.27 9.10 3.12
CA ALA A 33 49.11 9.93 4.02
C ALA A 33 48.66 9.75 5.46
N ALA A 34 49.58 9.36 6.25
CA ALA A 34 49.57 9.21 7.70
C ALA A 34 49.50 10.58 8.42
N GLY A 35 48.91 10.58 9.58
CA GLY A 35 48.94 11.73 10.48
C GLY A 35 48.16 11.46 11.76
N THR A 36 48.79 10.77 12.73
CA THR A 36 48.43 10.87 14.14
C THR A 36 49.21 12.08 14.72
N PRO A 37 48.66 12.89 15.67
CA PRO A 37 48.66 12.50 17.06
C PRO A 37 47.53 13.08 17.98
N ALA A 38 47.40 12.36 19.09
CA ALA A 38 47.18 12.84 20.47
C ALA A 38 45.81 13.42 20.91
N ALA A 39 45.15 12.61 21.67
CA ALA A 39 44.59 12.82 23.01
C ALA A 39 43.94 14.18 23.35
N SER A 40 42.64 14.10 23.62
CA SER A 40 42.02 14.76 24.78
C SER A 40 40.75 14.03 25.18
N ALA A 41 40.83 13.31 26.26
CA ALA A 41 39.70 12.77 26.99
C ALA A 41 38.82 13.91 27.49
N LYS A 42 37.57 13.97 27.02
CA LYS A 42 36.55 14.77 27.67
C LYS A 42 35.42 13.81 28.04
N THR A 43 35.40 13.47 29.31
CA THR A 43 34.34 12.74 29.99
C THR A 43 33.02 13.51 29.80
N GLY A 44 32.21 13.12 28.84
CA GLY A 44 30.86 13.60 28.66
C GLY A 44 29.91 12.54 29.20
N SER A 45 29.26 12.85 30.31
CA SER A 45 28.16 12.05 30.87
C SER A 45 27.18 11.66 29.79
N ALA A 46 27.09 10.37 29.50
CA ALA A 46 26.05 9.79 28.73
C ALA A 46 24.75 9.91 29.53
N THR A 47 23.96 10.93 29.23
CA THR A 47 22.55 10.94 29.62
C THR A 47 21.90 9.84 28.84
N THR A 48 21.59 8.74 29.53
CA THR A 48 20.79 7.64 29.04
C THR A 48 19.40 8.20 28.75
N GLY A 49 19.20 8.70 27.53
CA GLY A 49 17.88 9.01 27.02
C GLY A 49 17.08 7.73 26.99
N SER A 50 16.20 7.57 27.96
CA SER A 50 15.16 6.54 27.95
C SER A 50 14.46 6.67 26.61
N ALA A 51 14.73 5.73 25.70
CA ALA A 51 13.94 5.57 24.48
C ALA A 51 12.52 5.27 24.93
N GLY A 52 11.70 6.32 24.98
CA GLY A 52 10.27 6.18 25.25
C GLY A 52 9.71 5.17 24.26
N THR A 53 9.24 4.06 24.76
CA THR A 53 8.42 3.11 24.01
C THR A 53 7.38 3.93 23.27
N PRO A 54 7.26 3.82 21.93
CA PRO A 54 6.21 4.54 21.23
C PRO A 54 4.88 4.11 21.84
N VAL A 55 4.25 5.03 22.55
CA VAL A 55 2.89 4.84 23.06
C VAL A 55 2.06 4.57 21.82
N ALA A 56 1.60 3.35 21.66
CA ALA A 56 0.67 2.99 20.58
C ALA A 56 -0.45 4.02 20.66
N ALA A 57 -0.60 4.82 19.61
CA ALA A 57 -1.62 5.85 19.58
C ALA A 57 -2.95 5.18 19.88
N ALA A 58 -3.62 5.61 20.96
CA ALA A 58 -4.86 5.02 21.42
C ALA A 58 -5.81 4.94 20.22
N TRP A 59 -6.30 3.73 19.92
CA TRP A 59 -7.25 3.51 18.85
C TRP A 59 -8.46 4.43 19.04
N LYS A 60 -8.80 5.18 17.99
CA LYS A 60 -9.95 6.09 17.98
C LYS A 60 -10.95 5.58 16.96
N PRO A 61 -12.19 5.24 17.40
CA PRO A 61 -13.22 4.78 16.47
C PRO A 61 -13.44 5.79 15.35
N CYS A 62 -13.58 5.30 14.11
CA CYS A 62 -13.85 6.11 12.91
C CYS A 62 -12.82 7.21 12.60
N TYR A 63 -11.63 7.13 13.17
CA TYR A 63 -10.54 8.06 12.86
C TYR A 63 -9.90 7.71 11.51
N LEU A 64 -9.78 8.70 10.63
CA LEU A 64 -9.03 8.58 9.38
C LEU A 64 -7.57 8.99 9.63
N PRO A 65 -6.60 8.07 9.51
CA PRO A 65 -5.19 8.43 9.65
C PRO A 65 -4.75 9.43 8.58
N THR A 66 -3.77 10.26 8.89
CA THR A 66 -3.18 11.21 7.92
C THR A 66 -2.81 10.50 6.61
N GLY A 67 -3.22 11.08 5.49
CA GLY A 67 -2.97 10.53 4.16
C GLY A 67 -4.08 9.65 3.60
N TYR A 68 -5.14 9.40 4.36
CA TYR A 68 -6.35 8.72 3.88
C TYR A 68 -7.55 9.69 3.89
N GLN A 69 -8.56 9.40 3.07
CA GLN A 69 -9.71 10.29 2.88
C GLN A 69 -11.05 9.62 3.11
N HIS A 70 -11.11 8.30 2.94
CA HIS A 70 -12.36 7.56 2.93
C HIS A 70 -12.20 6.15 3.49
N PHE A 71 -13.35 5.51 3.76
CA PHE A 71 -13.45 4.08 4.07
C PHE A 71 -14.01 3.32 2.87
N LEU A 72 -13.58 2.09 2.68
CA LEU A 72 -14.17 1.17 1.73
C LEU A 72 -14.22 -0.24 2.30
N LYS A 73 -15.12 -1.06 1.74
CA LYS A 73 -15.11 -2.51 1.84
C LYS A 73 -14.55 -3.10 0.53
N LEU A 74 -13.54 -3.94 0.62
CA LEU A 74 -13.00 -4.69 -0.50
C LEU A 74 -13.88 -5.92 -0.77
N GLU A 75 -14.52 -5.97 -1.93
CA GLU A 75 -15.35 -7.10 -2.34
C GLU A 75 -14.52 -8.17 -3.10
N SER A 76 -13.64 -7.73 -3.99
CA SER A 76 -12.76 -8.61 -4.75
C SER A 76 -11.59 -7.85 -5.38
N ALA A 77 -10.55 -8.60 -5.75
CA ALA A 77 -9.44 -8.11 -6.55
C ALA A 77 -9.21 -9.05 -7.73
N LYS A 78 -8.86 -8.52 -8.88
CA LYS A 78 -8.55 -9.30 -10.09
C LYS A 78 -7.45 -8.65 -10.91
N ASP A 79 -6.73 -9.45 -11.68
CA ASP A 79 -5.88 -8.96 -12.75
C ASP A 79 -6.73 -8.64 -13.99
N SER A 80 -6.48 -7.50 -14.59
CA SER A 80 -7.11 -7.07 -15.83
C SER A 80 -6.05 -6.46 -16.73
N HIS A 81 -5.61 -7.19 -17.75
CA HIS A 81 -4.58 -6.78 -18.71
C HIS A 81 -3.27 -6.35 -18.03
N GLY A 82 -2.79 -7.14 -17.06
CA GLY A 82 -1.59 -6.87 -16.30
C GLY A 82 -1.70 -5.76 -15.25
N LYS A 83 -2.91 -5.26 -15.02
CA LYS A 83 -3.20 -4.25 -13.99
C LYS A 83 -4.14 -4.82 -12.95
N THR A 84 -3.86 -4.55 -11.69
CA THR A 84 -4.78 -4.92 -10.61
C THR A 84 -5.97 -3.97 -10.58
N VAL A 85 -7.17 -4.54 -10.57
CA VAL A 85 -8.44 -3.83 -10.40
C VAL A 85 -9.14 -4.44 -9.19
N VAL A 86 -9.64 -3.59 -8.31
CA VAL A 86 -10.44 -3.99 -7.15
C VAL A 86 -11.89 -3.56 -7.30
N ARG A 87 -12.80 -4.43 -6.88
CA ARG A 87 -14.21 -4.08 -6.69
C ARG A 87 -14.39 -3.68 -5.24
N VAL A 88 -14.91 -2.50 -5.00
CA VAL A 88 -15.04 -1.91 -3.67
C VAL A 88 -16.40 -1.26 -3.49
N THR A 89 -16.89 -1.30 -2.26
CA THR A 89 -18.08 -0.54 -1.82
C THR A 89 -17.59 0.62 -0.93
N PRO A 90 -17.94 1.87 -1.24
CA PRO A 90 -17.67 3.01 -0.35
C PRO A 90 -18.43 2.86 0.96
N GLU A 91 -17.77 3.17 2.08
CA GLU A 91 -18.34 3.00 3.41
C GLU A 91 -18.25 4.30 4.22
N ALA A 92 -19.20 4.49 5.13
CA ALA A 92 -19.11 5.44 6.23
C ALA A 92 -18.91 4.65 7.53
N CYS A 93 -18.02 5.14 8.37
CA CYS A 93 -17.81 4.59 9.71
C CYS A 93 -18.69 5.36 10.71
N LYS A 94 -19.34 4.65 11.63
CA LYS A 94 -20.08 5.20 12.75
C LYS A 94 -19.68 4.50 14.04
N VAL A 95 -19.52 5.26 15.10
CA VAL A 95 -19.31 4.68 16.44
C VAL A 95 -20.60 3.96 16.84
N ASN A 96 -20.46 2.72 17.28
CA ASN A 96 -21.57 1.93 17.75
C ASN A 96 -21.68 2.05 19.27
N THR A 97 -22.86 2.39 19.74
CA THR A 97 -23.16 2.55 21.16
C THR A 97 -24.18 1.52 21.67
N ARG A 98 -24.52 0.53 20.84
CA ARG A 98 -25.64 -0.40 21.13
C ARG A 98 -25.23 -1.82 21.43
N ASN A 99 -24.04 -2.22 21.07
CA ASN A 99 -23.50 -3.56 21.28
C ASN A 99 -21.99 -3.48 21.55
N ASP A 100 -21.32 -4.62 21.69
CA ASP A 100 -19.90 -4.70 21.99
C ASP A 100 -18.98 -4.37 20.80
N GLU A 101 -19.54 -4.09 19.61
CA GLU A 101 -18.78 -3.61 18.48
C GLU A 101 -18.52 -2.10 18.61
N ASP A 102 -17.26 -1.70 18.55
CA ASP A 102 -16.88 -0.28 18.68
C ASP A 102 -17.30 0.58 17.46
N VAL A 103 -17.43 -0.02 16.29
CA VAL A 103 -17.78 0.69 15.04
C VAL A 103 -18.66 -0.15 14.13
N VAL A 104 -19.46 0.55 13.33
CA VAL A 104 -20.27 -0.04 12.24
C VAL A 104 -19.89 0.66 10.93
N TYR A 105 -19.64 -0.14 9.90
CA TYR A 105 -19.47 0.34 8.54
C TYR A 105 -20.79 0.23 7.78
N THR A 106 -21.20 1.33 7.14
CA THR A 106 -22.43 1.39 6.36
C THR A 106 -22.14 1.86 4.96
N SER A 107 -22.62 1.11 3.96
CA SER A 107 -22.42 1.46 2.55
C SER A 107 -23.02 2.81 2.20
N THR A 108 -22.23 3.67 1.57
CA THR A 108 -22.63 5.02 1.14
C THR A 108 -22.89 5.11 -0.37
N GLY A 109 -22.74 4.02 -1.09
CA GLY A 109 -22.98 3.97 -2.53
C GLY A 109 -22.83 2.57 -3.10
N ALA A 110 -23.10 2.44 -4.39
CA ALA A 110 -22.96 1.17 -5.09
C ALA A 110 -21.51 0.72 -5.21
N ALA A 111 -21.29 -0.59 -5.23
CA ALA A 111 -19.99 -1.18 -5.48
C ALA A 111 -19.44 -0.79 -6.86
N ARG A 112 -18.19 -0.37 -6.93
CA ARG A 112 -17.51 0.10 -8.15
C ARG A 112 -16.13 -0.52 -8.32
N SER A 113 -15.61 -0.50 -9.54
CA SER A 113 -14.26 -0.96 -9.83
C SER A 113 -13.29 0.20 -9.83
N LEU A 114 -12.16 0.04 -9.13
CA LEU A 114 -11.08 1.02 -9.06
C LEU A 114 -9.76 0.35 -9.45
N GLY A 115 -8.94 1.06 -10.23
CA GLY A 115 -7.55 0.70 -10.47
C GLY A 115 -6.62 1.39 -9.49
N PHE A 116 -5.34 1.03 -9.54
CA PHE A 116 -4.28 1.65 -8.75
C PHE A 116 -3.47 2.63 -9.60
N ALA A 117 -3.07 3.74 -8.99
CA ALA A 117 -2.09 4.64 -9.57
C ALA A 117 -0.70 3.98 -9.58
N SER A 118 0.19 4.44 -10.44
CA SER A 118 1.60 4.04 -10.38
C SER A 118 2.19 4.40 -9.01
N GLY A 119 2.91 3.46 -8.39
CA GLY A 119 3.49 3.65 -7.06
C GLY A 119 2.50 3.65 -5.91
N ALA A 120 1.25 3.21 -6.11
CA ALA A 120 0.26 3.11 -5.06
C ALA A 120 0.77 2.29 -3.86
N SER A 121 0.52 2.80 -2.65
CA SER A 121 0.87 2.11 -1.41
C SER A 121 -0.30 1.29 -0.92
N VAL A 122 -0.12 -0.03 -0.86
CA VAL A 122 -1.09 -0.96 -0.25
C VAL A 122 -0.48 -1.54 1.01
N LYS A 123 -1.23 -1.49 2.10
CA LYS A 123 -0.83 -2.07 3.38
C LYS A 123 -1.93 -3.03 3.86
N VAL A 124 -1.52 -4.19 4.32
CA VAL A 124 -2.41 -5.22 4.88
C VAL A 124 -1.96 -5.60 6.27
N LEU A 125 -2.84 -6.20 7.03
CA LEU A 125 -2.52 -6.72 8.35
C LEU A 125 -1.93 -8.13 8.22
N LYS A 126 -0.82 -8.33 8.90
CA LYS A 126 -0.27 -9.64 9.19
C LYS A 126 -0.22 -9.75 10.70
N ASP A 127 -1.07 -10.60 11.25
CA ASP A 127 -1.38 -10.61 12.68
C ASP A 127 -1.87 -9.21 13.14
N THR A 128 -1.15 -8.55 14.03
CA THR A 128 -1.45 -7.19 14.50
C THR A 128 -0.59 -6.10 13.85
N THR A 129 0.30 -6.48 12.92
CA THR A 129 1.23 -5.53 12.29
C THR A 129 0.84 -5.21 10.86
N THR A 130 1.05 -3.95 10.48
CA THR A 130 0.79 -3.49 9.11
C THR A 130 2.00 -3.74 8.22
N VAL A 131 1.84 -4.49 7.14
CA VAL A 131 2.89 -4.77 6.15
C VAL A 131 2.54 -4.17 4.79
N LYS A 132 3.55 -3.63 4.10
CA LYS A 132 3.39 -3.10 2.74
C LYS A 132 3.43 -4.24 1.74
N VAL A 133 2.46 -4.23 0.82
CA VAL A 133 2.36 -5.20 -0.27
C VAL A 133 2.16 -4.50 -1.62
N THR A 134 2.28 -5.24 -2.72
CA THR A 134 1.91 -4.74 -4.04
C THR A 134 0.39 -4.85 -4.25
N PRO A 135 -0.23 -4.03 -5.11
CA PRO A 135 -1.65 -4.22 -5.47
C PRO A 135 -1.96 -5.65 -5.97
N LYS A 136 -1.04 -6.28 -6.71
CA LYS A 136 -1.18 -7.64 -7.22
C LYS A 136 -1.29 -8.70 -6.11
N TRP A 137 -0.74 -8.42 -4.94
CA TRP A 137 -0.87 -9.31 -3.78
C TRP A 137 -2.35 -9.56 -3.43
N LEU A 138 -3.21 -8.55 -3.52
CA LEU A 138 -4.65 -8.66 -3.23
C LEU A 138 -5.39 -9.65 -4.14
N VAL A 139 -4.87 -9.91 -5.35
CA VAL A 139 -5.47 -10.88 -6.29
C VAL A 139 -5.25 -12.32 -5.83
N ASN A 140 -4.11 -12.59 -5.20
CA ASN A 140 -3.64 -13.94 -4.92
C ASN A 140 -3.76 -14.36 -3.46
N HIS A 141 -4.18 -13.44 -2.57
CA HIS A 141 -4.21 -13.68 -1.13
C HIS A 141 -5.56 -13.29 -0.54
N LYS A 142 -5.96 -14.01 0.49
CA LYS A 142 -7.10 -13.64 1.34
C LYS A 142 -6.62 -12.70 2.43
N LEU A 143 -7.45 -11.75 2.80
CA LEU A 143 -7.21 -10.90 3.96
C LEU A 143 -7.31 -11.71 5.24
N ALA A 144 -6.45 -11.43 6.19
CA ALA A 144 -6.40 -12.17 7.45
C ALA A 144 -7.42 -11.67 8.47
N ASN A 145 -7.80 -10.40 8.40
CA ASN A 145 -8.66 -9.77 9.41
C ASN A 145 -10.00 -9.30 8.82
N SER A 146 -10.04 -8.16 8.17
CA SER A 146 -11.31 -7.55 7.74
C SER A 146 -11.28 -7.09 6.29
N PRO A 147 -12.43 -7.00 5.62
CA PRO A 147 -12.48 -6.46 4.25
C PRO A 147 -12.46 -4.93 4.22
N TYR A 148 -12.34 -4.24 5.36
CA TYR A 148 -12.42 -2.80 5.45
C TYR A 148 -11.05 -2.14 5.35
N PHE A 149 -11.00 -1.00 4.63
CA PHE A 149 -9.77 -0.25 4.39
C PHE A 149 -9.98 1.24 4.52
N TYR A 150 -8.94 1.94 5.01
CA TYR A 150 -8.73 3.35 4.69
C TYR A 150 -8.22 3.45 3.26
N TYR A 151 -8.66 4.46 2.49
CA TYR A 151 -8.11 4.67 1.16
C TYR A 151 -8.07 6.14 0.75
N ARG A 152 -7.27 6.42 -0.26
CA ARG A 152 -7.19 7.70 -0.95
C ARG A 152 -7.11 7.47 -2.46
N VAL A 153 -7.77 8.35 -3.21
CA VAL A 153 -7.73 8.37 -4.67
C VAL A 153 -7.12 9.67 -5.20
N ASN A 154 -6.62 9.62 -6.42
CA ASN A 154 -6.22 10.81 -7.18
C ASN A 154 -7.40 11.37 -7.99
N GLY A 155 -7.19 12.49 -8.70
CA GLY A 155 -8.20 13.12 -9.58
C GLY A 155 -8.67 12.24 -10.75
N LYS A 156 -8.02 11.09 -11.00
CA LYS A 156 -8.42 10.10 -12.02
C LYS A 156 -9.17 8.91 -11.41
N ASN A 157 -9.63 9.02 -10.15
CA ASN A 157 -10.28 7.93 -9.39
C ASN A 157 -9.42 6.66 -9.27
N GLN A 158 -8.09 6.78 -9.25
CA GLN A 158 -7.19 5.67 -9.01
C GLN A 158 -6.74 5.68 -7.55
N ILE A 159 -6.68 4.51 -6.94
CA ILE A 159 -6.20 4.34 -5.56
C ILE A 159 -4.71 4.68 -5.51
N THR A 160 -4.34 5.64 -4.65
CA THR A 160 -2.94 6.02 -4.38
C THR A 160 -2.42 5.46 -3.07
N ALA A 161 -3.32 5.24 -2.12
CA ALA A 161 -3.01 4.61 -0.83
C ALA A 161 -4.22 3.81 -0.35
N MET A 162 -3.95 2.65 0.25
CA MET A 162 -4.95 1.75 0.80
C MET A 162 -4.34 0.99 1.98
N GLN A 163 -5.05 0.91 3.11
CA GLN A 163 -4.57 0.22 4.31
C GLN A 163 -5.72 -0.52 4.97
N GLU A 164 -5.52 -1.82 5.21
CA GLU A 164 -6.47 -2.67 5.93
C GLU A 164 -6.68 -2.15 7.36
N ILE A 165 -7.92 -2.17 7.80
CA ILE A 165 -8.34 -1.73 9.13
C ILE A 165 -8.41 -2.96 10.02
N TYR A 166 -7.76 -2.90 11.18
CA TYR A 166 -7.97 -3.90 12.22
C TYR A 166 -9.40 -3.77 12.74
N HIS A 167 -10.11 -4.88 12.72
CA HIS A 167 -11.43 -4.99 13.32
C HIS A 167 -11.36 -6.17 14.31
N PRO A 168 -11.48 -5.92 15.61
CA PRO A 168 -11.40 -6.95 16.63
C PRO A 168 -12.52 -7.97 16.55
#